data_6377826e4982fd3a3c88da89f8178f66
#
_entry.id   6377826e4982fd3a3c88da89f8178f66
#
_cell.length_a   1.000
_cell.length_b   1.000
_cell.length_c   1.000
_cell.angle_alpha   90.00
_cell.angle_beta   90.00
_cell.angle_gamma   90.00
#
_symmetry.space_group_name_H-M   'P 1'
#
loop_
_entity.id
_entity.type
_entity.pdbx_description
1 polymer ?
#
loop_
_entity_poly.entity_id
_entity_poly.type
_entity_poly.pdbx_seq_one_letter_code
_entity_poly.pdbx_strand_id
1 'polypeptide(L)'
;MKTQKKTKSKLFKIILISLIILVCVFGIAFLIRNSKKSENLDNQTFMVRKEVFENVIEISGNISAAESQTLQAAGEGTVQKVYVKEGDFVKKGQVIIELDAVEQQYNLAKHEYSMEQTRINGAKRELELMEHQRQVLQNKITDRKVTAYFDGIIVKLSVAEGDVVEAKDEVGIIINRDYMTADVEIVENDVHKLKKGQLVNFTFPAYEDLEVTGYVDSFPAVGRITSRGATVVDAVVKIDNPP
;
A
#
# COMPACT_ATOMS: atom_id res chain seq x y z
N MET A 1 59.33 99.16 -42.64
CA MET A 1 58.07 98.42 -42.20
C MET A 1 57.99 97.07 -42.90
N LYS A 2 58.62 96.07 -42.41
CA LYS A 2 58.36 94.63 -42.86
C LYS A 2 59.01 93.65 -41.89
N THR A 3 58.52 93.41 -40.67
CA THR A 3 59.01 92.30 -39.80
C THR A 3 58.00 91.79 -38.78
N GLN A 4 56.68 91.97 -38.94
CA GLN A 4 55.65 91.50 -37.97
C GLN A 4 54.75 90.40 -38.49
N LYS A 5 54.91 89.85 -39.71
CA LYS A 5 53.92 88.86 -40.24
C LYS A 5 54.38 87.43 -40.17
N LYS A 6 55.65 87.10 -39.78
CA LYS A 6 56.20 85.74 -39.78
C LYS A 6 56.11 85.02 -38.43
N THR A 7 55.91 85.72 -37.33
CA THR A 7 55.86 85.20 -35.99
C THR A 7 54.50 84.61 -35.63
N LYS A 8 53.37 85.20 -36.10
CA LYS A 8 51.98 84.73 -35.81
C LYS A 8 51.65 83.40 -36.49
N SER A 9 52.26 83.15 -37.66
CA SER A 9 52.03 81.90 -38.38
C SER A 9 52.73 80.70 -37.72
N LYS A 10 53.92 80.89 -37.07
CA LYS A 10 54.62 79.84 -36.36
C LYS A 10 53.91 79.47 -35.02
N LEU A 11 53.48 80.55 -34.32
CA LEU A 11 52.73 80.33 -33.08
C LEU A 11 51.40 79.64 -33.33
N PHE A 12 50.65 79.97 -34.40
CA PHE A 12 49.41 79.26 -34.77
C PHE A 12 49.63 77.74 -35.10
N LYS A 13 50.73 77.50 -35.82
CA LYS A 13 51.12 76.09 -36.11
C LYS A 13 51.47 75.28 -34.83
N ILE A 14 52.20 75.95 -33.91
CA ILE A 14 52.54 75.29 -32.61
C ILE A 14 51.29 75.00 -31.77
N ILE A 15 50.38 75.98 -31.74
CA ILE A 15 49.08 75.79 -31.03
C ILE A 15 48.24 74.65 -31.69
N LEU A 16 48.21 74.62 -33.03
CA LEU A 16 47.50 73.62 -33.77
C LEU A 16 48.08 72.21 -33.50
N ILE A 17 49.42 72.10 -33.49
CA ILE A 17 50.13 70.80 -33.18
C ILE A 17 49.88 70.41 -31.73
N SER A 18 49.91 71.36 -30.79
CA SER A 18 49.60 71.14 -29.39
C SER A 18 48.15 70.64 -29.18
N LEU A 19 47.20 71.23 -29.93
CA LEU A 19 45.79 70.76 -29.87
C LEU A 19 45.60 69.36 -30.44
N ILE A 20 46.31 69.00 -31.53
CA ILE A 20 46.29 67.69 -32.12
C ILE A 20 46.86 66.64 -31.14
N ILE A 21 48.00 66.95 -30.50
CA ILE A 21 48.63 66.08 -29.51
C ILE A 21 47.69 65.89 -28.31
N LEU A 22 47.02 66.95 -27.84
CA LEU A 22 46.04 66.86 -26.73
C LEU A 22 44.86 65.96 -27.09
N VAL A 23 44.31 66.06 -28.30
CA VAL A 23 43.24 65.22 -28.81
C VAL A 23 43.68 63.76 -28.94
N CYS A 24 44.89 63.52 -29.42
CA CYS A 24 45.45 62.17 -29.50
C CYS A 24 45.66 61.54 -28.12
N VAL A 25 46.19 62.32 -27.16
CA VAL A 25 46.39 61.82 -25.78
C VAL A 25 45.01 61.53 -25.12
N PHE A 26 44.02 62.41 -25.35
CA PHE A 26 42.69 62.17 -24.85
C PHE A 26 42.01 60.99 -25.53
N GLY A 27 42.20 60.83 -26.82
CA GLY A 27 41.73 59.66 -27.57
C GLY A 27 42.34 58.35 -27.08
N ILE A 28 43.64 58.34 -26.85
CA ILE A 28 44.36 57.17 -26.33
C ILE A 28 43.90 56.87 -24.88
N ALA A 29 43.79 57.91 -24.04
CA ALA A 29 43.26 57.74 -22.69
C ALA A 29 41.83 57.25 -22.66
N PHE A 30 41.01 57.67 -23.62
CA PHE A 30 39.64 57.16 -23.77
C PHE A 30 39.61 55.72 -24.24
N LEU A 31 40.45 55.31 -25.15
CA LEU A 31 40.58 53.93 -25.62
C LEU A 31 41.10 53.03 -24.52
N ILE A 32 42.10 53.44 -23.73
CA ILE A 32 42.60 52.67 -22.57
C ILE A 32 41.56 52.56 -21.49
N ARG A 33 40.74 53.62 -21.26
CA ARG A 33 39.69 53.61 -20.28
C ARG A 33 38.54 52.71 -20.72
N ASN A 34 38.24 52.64 -22.01
CA ASN A 34 37.19 51.79 -22.56
C ASN A 34 37.64 50.32 -22.74
N SER A 35 38.95 50.09 -22.92
CA SER A 35 39.57 48.74 -23.00
C SER A 35 39.71 48.09 -21.64
N LYS A 36 39.55 48.82 -20.51
CA LYS A 36 39.48 48.26 -19.14
C LYS A 36 38.07 47.90 -18.68
N LYS A 37 37.14 47.81 -19.62
CA LYS A 37 35.93 47.04 -19.35
C LYS A 37 36.38 45.55 -19.36
N SER A 38 37.02 45.15 -18.24
CA SER A 38 37.32 43.75 -17.99
C SER A 38 36.03 42.95 -18.26
N GLU A 39 36.15 41.93 -19.08
CA GLU A 39 35.29 40.78 -18.98
C GLU A 39 35.23 40.37 -17.50
N ASN A 40 34.17 40.76 -16.82
CA ASN A 40 33.71 40.02 -15.68
C ASN A 40 33.37 38.65 -16.26
N LEU A 41 34.33 37.76 -16.34
CA LEU A 41 34.04 36.33 -16.30
C LEU A 41 33.21 36.18 -15.07
N ASP A 42 31.92 36.09 -15.29
CA ASP A 42 30.96 35.71 -14.28
C ASP A 42 31.37 34.27 -13.90
N ASN A 43 32.24 34.19 -12.91
CA ASN A 43 32.62 32.93 -12.32
C ASN A 43 31.37 32.44 -11.63
N GLN A 44 30.49 31.77 -12.37
CA GLN A 44 29.38 31.01 -11.81
C GLN A 44 29.98 29.95 -10.92
N THR A 45 30.15 30.28 -9.66
CA THR A 45 30.52 29.33 -8.63
C THR A 45 29.32 28.48 -8.35
N PHE A 46 29.28 27.26 -8.88
CA PHE A 46 28.35 26.24 -8.50
C PHE A 46 28.79 25.67 -7.14
N MET A 47 27.92 25.81 -6.12
CA MET A 47 28.11 25.07 -4.91
C MET A 47 27.83 23.59 -5.22
N VAL A 48 28.87 22.78 -5.23
CA VAL A 48 28.71 21.32 -5.25
C VAL A 48 28.20 20.92 -3.88
N ARG A 49 26.92 20.63 -3.79
CA ARG A 49 26.35 19.93 -2.64
C ARG A 49 26.56 18.43 -2.86
N LYS A 50 27.10 17.77 -1.87
CA LYS A 50 27.12 16.31 -1.84
C LYS A 50 25.71 15.87 -1.47
N GLU A 51 24.88 15.56 -2.45
CA GLU A 51 23.58 14.93 -2.23
C GLU A 51 23.77 13.42 -2.29
N VAL A 52 23.21 12.73 -1.33
CA VAL A 52 23.11 11.28 -1.38
C VAL A 52 21.89 10.98 -2.26
N PHE A 53 22.12 10.50 -3.45
CA PHE A 53 21.06 9.99 -4.30
C PHE A 53 20.66 8.60 -3.77
N GLU A 54 19.56 8.55 -3.09
CA GLU A 54 18.91 7.26 -2.78
C GLU A 54 18.19 6.79 -4.04
N ASN A 55 18.48 5.57 -4.46
CA ASN A 55 17.79 4.96 -5.59
C ASN A 55 16.46 4.40 -5.10
N VAL A 56 15.47 5.28 -4.96
CA VAL A 56 14.13 4.96 -4.49
C VAL A 56 13.29 4.48 -5.68
N ILE A 57 12.55 3.42 -5.50
CA ILE A 57 11.52 2.95 -6.45
C ILE A 57 10.18 3.44 -5.91
N GLU A 58 9.56 4.39 -6.63
CA GLU A 58 8.21 4.87 -6.29
C GLU A 58 7.18 3.99 -6.98
N ILE A 59 6.29 3.41 -6.20
CA ILE A 59 5.25 2.49 -6.67
C ILE A 59 3.93 2.79 -5.96
N SER A 60 2.85 2.43 -6.60
CA SER A 60 1.51 2.47 -6.00
C SER A 60 0.99 1.06 -5.78
N GLY A 61 0.19 0.88 -4.75
CA GLY A 61 -0.41 -0.41 -4.43
C GLY A 61 -1.67 -0.27 -3.60
N ASN A 62 -2.33 -1.40 -3.37
CA ASN A 62 -3.51 -1.48 -2.52
C ASN A 62 -3.14 -2.19 -1.22
N ILE A 63 -3.61 -1.63 -0.10
CA ILE A 63 -3.42 -2.25 1.21
C ILE A 63 -4.66 -3.08 1.54
N SER A 64 -4.43 -4.29 2.01
CA SER A 64 -5.44 -5.24 2.43
C SER A 64 -5.13 -5.76 3.84
N ALA A 65 -6.15 -6.21 4.56
CA ALA A 65 -5.94 -6.95 5.81
C ALA A 65 -5.18 -8.26 5.52
N ALA A 66 -4.40 -8.72 6.49
CA ALA A 66 -3.62 -9.96 6.40
C ALA A 66 -4.47 -11.17 6.00
N GLU A 67 -5.59 -11.30 6.65
CA GLU A 67 -6.61 -12.29 6.36
C GLU A 67 -7.96 -11.60 6.35
N SER A 68 -8.75 -11.88 5.34
CA SER A 68 -10.14 -11.46 5.23
C SER A 68 -10.96 -12.64 4.77
N GLN A 69 -12.00 -12.97 5.50
CA GLN A 69 -12.87 -14.09 5.15
C GLN A 69 -14.34 -13.73 5.31
N THR A 70 -15.10 -14.11 4.30
CA THR A 70 -16.53 -14.09 4.34
C THR A 70 -17.04 -15.26 5.21
N LEU A 71 -17.81 -14.94 6.22
CA LEU A 71 -18.52 -15.90 7.06
C LEU A 71 -19.76 -16.36 6.33
N GLN A 72 -19.91 -17.65 6.16
CA GLN A 72 -21.06 -18.24 5.47
C GLN A 72 -21.82 -19.19 6.39
N ALA A 73 -23.13 -19.22 6.25
CA ALA A 73 -23.97 -20.22 6.90
C ALA A 73 -23.69 -21.61 6.29
N ALA A 74 -23.35 -22.59 7.12
CA ALA A 74 -23.15 -23.97 6.67
C ALA A 74 -24.47 -24.71 6.44
N GLY A 75 -25.53 -24.29 7.12
CA GLY A 75 -26.89 -24.82 7.00
C GLY A 75 -27.95 -23.73 6.82
N GLU A 76 -29.15 -24.14 6.43
CA GLU A 76 -30.30 -23.27 6.32
C GLU A 76 -31.04 -23.16 7.66
N GLY A 77 -31.68 -22.03 7.95
CA GLY A 77 -32.53 -21.88 9.15
C GLY A 77 -32.77 -20.44 9.55
N THR A 78 -33.54 -20.27 10.60
CA THR A 78 -33.79 -18.94 11.20
C THR A 78 -32.65 -18.62 12.19
N VAL A 79 -32.13 -17.40 12.13
CA VAL A 79 -31.14 -16.88 13.09
C VAL A 79 -31.80 -16.78 14.46
N GLN A 80 -31.41 -17.64 15.37
CA GLN A 80 -31.94 -17.67 16.75
C GLN A 80 -31.25 -16.63 17.62
N LYS A 81 -29.91 -16.49 17.43
CA LYS A 81 -29.11 -15.56 18.23
C LYS A 81 -27.89 -15.07 17.50
N VAL A 82 -27.58 -13.80 17.71
CA VAL A 82 -26.36 -13.13 17.27
C VAL A 82 -25.54 -12.75 18.50
N TYR A 83 -24.32 -13.25 18.62
CA TYR A 83 -23.48 -13.10 19.81
C TYR A 83 -22.52 -11.93 19.76
N VAL A 84 -22.34 -11.30 18.60
CA VAL A 84 -21.33 -10.27 18.33
C VAL A 84 -21.93 -9.11 17.54
N LYS A 85 -21.24 -7.99 17.52
CA LYS A 85 -21.55 -6.81 16.72
C LYS A 85 -20.39 -6.47 15.80
N GLU A 86 -20.65 -5.63 14.81
CA GLU A 86 -19.59 -5.02 14.00
C GLU A 86 -18.63 -4.24 14.90
N GLY A 87 -17.33 -4.45 14.69
CA GLY A 87 -16.23 -3.91 15.50
C GLY A 87 -15.78 -4.82 16.64
N ASP A 88 -16.51 -5.89 16.98
CA ASP A 88 -16.11 -6.77 18.07
C ASP A 88 -14.93 -7.67 17.66
N PHE A 89 -13.99 -7.86 18.60
CA PHE A 89 -12.94 -8.83 18.48
C PHE A 89 -13.45 -10.24 18.84
N VAL A 90 -13.16 -11.21 18.00
CA VAL A 90 -13.55 -12.62 18.19
C VAL A 90 -12.33 -13.54 18.11
N LYS A 91 -12.38 -14.65 18.83
CA LYS A 91 -11.36 -15.70 18.80
C LYS A 91 -11.75 -16.82 17.84
N LYS A 92 -10.76 -17.48 17.28
CA LYS A 92 -10.96 -18.69 16.48
C LYS A 92 -11.86 -19.69 17.19
N GLY A 93 -12.91 -20.17 16.49
CA GLY A 93 -13.90 -21.10 17.02
C GLY A 93 -15.00 -20.46 17.87
N GLN A 94 -14.94 -19.15 18.13
CA GLN A 94 -16.02 -18.45 18.83
C GLN A 94 -17.27 -18.43 17.96
N VAL A 95 -18.43 -18.75 18.57
CA VAL A 95 -19.72 -18.70 17.89
C VAL A 95 -20.10 -17.24 17.66
N ILE A 96 -20.44 -16.90 16.44
CA ILE A 96 -20.85 -15.59 15.98
C ILE A 96 -22.39 -15.54 15.87
N ILE A 97 -22.95 -16.55 15.21
CA ILE A 97 -24.38 -16.67 14.96
C ILE A 97 -24.80 -18.10 15.27
N GLU A 98 -25.96 -18.26 15.84
CA GLU A 98 -26.61 -19.55 16.08
C GLU A 98 -27.99 -19.58 15.38
N LEU A 99 -28.20 -20.60 14.56
CA LEU A 99 -29.43 -20.86 13.87
C LEU A 99 -30.30 -21.80 14.74
N ASP A 100 -31.60 -21.77 14.53
CA ASP A 100 -32.51 -22.72 15.17
C ASP A 100 -32.13 -24.17 14.84
N ALA A 101 -31.90 -24.98 15.84
CA ALA A 101 -31.48 -26.36 15.76
C ALA A 101 -32.45 -27.36 16.43
N VAL A 102 -33.65 -26.94 16.79
CA VAL A 102 -34.58 -27.77 17.56
C VAL A 102 -34.91 -29.08 16.84
N GLU A 103 -35.15 -29.03 15.53
CA GLU A 103 -35.44 -30.23 14.74
C GLU A 103 -34.21 -31.16 14.69
N GLN A 104 -33.01 -30.63 14.50
CA GLN A 104 -31.78 -31.40 14.43
C GLN A 104 -31.47 -32.07 15.77
N GLN A 105 -31.64 -31.35 16.87
CA GLN A 105 -31.52 -31.88 18.24
C GLN A 105 -32.51 -33.00 18.51
N TYR A 106 -33.77 -32.82 18.12
CA TYR A 106 -34.79 -33.87 18.25
C TYR A 106 -34.42 -35.09 17.43
N ASN A 107 -33.96 -34.93 16.19
CA ASN A 107 -33.58 -36.06 15.35
C ASN A 107 -32.34 -36.80 15.92
N LEU A 108 -31.37 -36.10 16.50
CA LEU A 108 -30.24 -36.69 17.18
C LEU A 108 -30.73 -37.49 18.42
N ALA A 109 -31.53 -36.89 19.29
CA ALA A 109 -32.01 -37.56 20.50
C ALA A 109 -32.87 -38.79 20.18
N LYS A 110 -33.71 -38.75 19.14
CA LYS A 110 -34.46 -39.90 18.65
C LYS A 110 -33.53 -41.02 18.15
N HIS A 111 -32.48 -40.66 17.43
CA HIS A 111 -31.52 -41.65 16.94
C HIS A 111 -30.70 -42.28 18.09
N GLU A 112 -30.26 -41.48 19.06
CA GLU A 112 -29.56 -41.99 20.26
C GLU A 112 -30.41 -42.94 21.08
N TYR A 113 -31.70 -42.64 21.23
CA TYR A 113 -32.65 -43.53 21.86
C TYR A 113 -32.72 -44.91 21.11
N SER A 114 -32.77 -44.86 19.77
CA SER A 114 -32.81 -46.07 18.95
C SER A 114 -31.50 -46.85 19.06
N MET A 115 -30.36 -46.17 19.16
CA MET A 115 -29.05 -46.81 19.38
C MET A 115 -28.99 -47.54 20.71
N GLU A 116 -29.52 -46.97 21.79
CA GLU A 116 -29.54 -47.60 23.08
C GLU A 116 -30.42 -48.88 23.08
N GLN A 117 -31.54 -48.89 22.38
CA GLN A 117 -32.36 -50.08 22.18
C GLN A 117 -31.59 -51.18 21.40
N THR A 118 -30.88 -50.79 20.35
CA THR A 118 -30.07 -51.69 19.55
C THR A 118 -28.87 -52.24 20.35
N ARG A 119 -28.26 -51.43 21.23
CA ARG A 119 -27.19 -51.81 22.10
C ARG A 119 -27.53 -52.99 23.02
N ILE A 120 -28.79 -53.01 23.49
CA ILE A 120 -29.29 -54.06 24.35
C ILE A 120 -29.57 -55.37 23.57
N ASN A 121 -30.03 -55.24 22.31
CA ASN A 121 -30.58 -56.37 21.55
C ASN A 121 -29.85 -56.65 20.22
N GLY A 122 -28.97 -55.77 19.79
CA GLY A 122 -28.50 -55.72 18.42
C GLY A 122 -27.14 -56.31 18.13
N ALA A 123 -26.83 -56.45 16.85
CA ALA A 123 -25.56 -56.90 16.34
C ALA A 123 -24.54 -55.74 16.31
N LYS A 124 -23.29 -56.03 16.62
CA LYS A 124 -22.18 -55.07 16.63
C LYS A 124 -22.08 -54.23 15.34
N ARG A 125 -22.30 -54.86 14.19
CA ARG A 125 -22.24 -54.19 12.88
C ARG A 125 -23.34 -53.14 12.68
N GLU A 126 -24.49 -53.37 13.24
CA GLU A 126 -25.62 -52.40 13.20
C GLU A 126 -25.31 -51.17 14.04
N LEU A 127 -24.72 -51.36 15.22
CA LEU A 127 -24.29 -50.27 16.08
C LEU A 127 -23.19 -49.39 15.42
N GLU A 128 -22.25 -49.99 14.69
CA GLU A 128 -21.24 -49.26 13.94
C GLU A 128 -21.90 -48.34 12.88
N LEU A 129 -22.89 -48.82 12.15
CA LEU A 129 -23.64 -48.03 11.18
C LEU A 129 -24.43 -46.90 11.84
N MET A 130 -25.07 -47.19 12.96
CA MET A 130 -25.80 -46.18 13.74
C MET A 130 -24.87 -45.08 14.31
N GLU A 131 -23.65 -45.45 14.71
CA GLU A 131 -22.66 -44.48 15.15
C GLU A 131 -22.26 -43.51 14.04
N HIS A 132 -22.07 -43.98 12.81
CA HIS A 132 -21.85 -43.08 11.64
C HIS A 132 -23.04 -42.16 11.41
N GLN A 133 -24.28 -42.66 11.53
CA GLN A 133 -25.46 -41.84 11.40
C GLN A 133 -25.54 -40.82 12.52
N ARG A 134 -25.21 -41.14 13.76
CA ARG A 134 -25.12 -40.21 14.89
C ARG A 134 -24.17 -39.05 14.58
N GLN A 135 -22.99 -39.36 14.02
CA GLN A 135 -22.01 -38.32 13.63
C GLN A 135 -22.56 -37.38 12.58
N VAL A 136 -23.31 -37.91 11.58
CA VAL A 136 -23.96 -37.04 10.56
C VAL A 136 -24.97 -36.10 11.19
N LEU A 137 -25.80 -36.60 12.13
CA LEU A 137 -26.78 -35.78 12.85
C LEU A 137 -26.11 -34.71 13.73
N GLN A 138 -25.00 -35.11 14.40
CA GLN A 138 -24.20 -34.17 15.20
C GLN A 138 -23.59 -33.03 14.31
N ASN A 139 -23.08 -33.37 13.13
CA ASN A 139 -22.55 -32.36 12.19
C ASN A 139 -23.65 -31.39 11.75
N LYS A 140 -24.89 -31.88 11.50
CA LYS A 140 -26.02 -31.01 11.17
C LYS A 140 -26.36 -30.00 12.28
N ILE A 141 -26.13 -30.35 13.55
CA ILE A 141 -26.28 -29.40 14.66
C ILE A 141 -25.11 -28.40 14.67
N THR A 142 -23.88 -28.89 14.42
CA THR A 142 -22.71 -28.02 14.32
C THR A 142 -22.85 -27.00 13.18
N ASP A 143 -23.38 -27.42 12.04
CA ASP A 143 -23.64 -26.56 10.86
C ASP A 143 -24.67 -25.45 11.13
N ARG A 144 -25.40 -25.52 12.26
CA ARG A 144 -26.30 -24.45 12.74
C ARG A 144 -25.55 -23.34 13.46
N LYS A 145 -24.23 -23.42 13.60
CA LYS A 145 -23.39 -22.41 14.24
C LYS A 145 -22.37 -21.87 13.25
N VAL A 146 -22.39 -20.56 13.06
CA VAL A 146 -21.33 -19.88 12.34
C VAL A 146 -20.26 -19.46 13.35
N THR A 147 -19.02 -19.90 13.13
CA THR A 147 -17.90 -19.63 14.02
C THR A 147 -16.80 -18.87 13.32
N ALA A 148 -16.00 -18.12 14.07
CA ALA A 148 -14.81 -17.45 13.55
C ALA A 148 -13.75 -18.49 13.13
N TYR A 149 -13.17 -18.30 11.93
CA TYR A 149 -12.14 -19.20 11.40
C TYR A 149 -10.74 -18.89 11.93
N PHE A 150 -10.51 -17.65 12.36
CA PHE A 150 -9.27 -17.12 12.95
C PHE A 150 -9.59 -16.04 13.97
N ASP A 151 -8.58 -15.58 14.70
CA ASP A 151 -8.71 -14.45 15.62
C ASP A 151 -8.78 -13.15 14.82
N GLY A 152 -9.83 -12.33 15.03
CA GLY A 152 -10.02 -11.15 14.20
C GLY A 152 -11.15 -10.25 14.65
N ILE A 153 -11.47 -9.28 13.81
CA ILE A 153 -12.53 -8.28 14.04
C ILE A 153 -13.65 -8.51 13.03
N ILE A 154 -14.88 -8.47 13.49
CA ILE A 154 -16.07 -8.48 12.64
C ILE A 154 -16.23 -7.11 12.00
N VAL A 155 -16.02 -7.00 10.69
CA VAL A 155 -16.17 -5.72 9.97
C VAL A 155 -17.53 -5.52 9.36
N LYS A 156 -18.25 -6.61 9.12
CA LYS A 156 -19.60 -6.59 8.57
C LYS A 156 -20.42 -7.74 9.16
N LEU A 157 -21.65 -7.46 9.51
CA LEU A 157 -22.65 -8.45 9.91
C LEU A 157 -23.90 -8.21 9.06
N SER A 158 -24.26 -9.18 8.22
CA SER A 158 -25.30 -9.02 7.20
C SER A 158 -26.66 -9.55 7.65
N VAL A 159 -26.77 -10.10 8.87
CA VAL A 159 -27.97 -10.75 9.38
C VAL A 159 -28.30 -10.31 10.81
N ALA A 160 -29.57 -10.39 11.15
CA ALA A 160 -30.14 -10.09 12.46
C ALA A 160 -30.92 -11.30 13.03
N GLU A 161 -31.18 -11.27 14.33
CA GLU A 161 -32.06 -12.28 14.97
C GLU A 161 -33.43 -12.28 14.32
N GLY A 162 -33.92 -13.45 13.94
CA GLY A 162 -35.17 -13.66 13.23
C GLY A 162 -35.07 -13.75 11.71
N ASP A 163 -33.94 -13.41 11.12
CA ASP A 163 -33.69 -13.57 9.68
C ASP A 163 -33.62 -15.04 9.29
N VAL A 164 -34.05 -15.34 8.07
CA VAL A 164 -33.93 -16.67 7.47
C VAL A 164 -32.69 -16.66 6.54
N VAL A 165 -31.81 -17.64 6.72
CA VAL A 165 -30.62 -17.83 5.91
C VAL A 165 -30.63 -19.19 5.24
N GLU A 166 -30.04 -19.25 4.04
CA GLU A 166 -29.82 -20.48 3.31
C GLU A 166 -28.35 -20.92 3.46
N ALA A 167 -28.09 -22.18 3.12
CA ALA A 167 -26.72 -22.70 3.11
C ALA A 167 -25.87 -21.92 2.10
N LYS A 168 -24.68 -21.44 2.53
CA LYS A 168 -23.73 -20.61 1.82
C LYS A 168 -24.06 -19.10 1.73
N ASP A 169 -25.16 -18.66 2.34
CA ASP A 169 -25.42 -17.23 2.45
C ASP A 169 -24.30 -16.53 3.22
N GLU A 170 -23.93 -15.35 2.77
CA GLU A 170 -22.97 -14.48 3.45
C GLU A 170 -23.65 -13.85 4.67
N VAL A 171 -23.15 -14.18 5.84
CA VAL A 171 -23.67 -13.67 7.12
C VAL A 171 -22.78 -12.59 7.75
N GLY A 172 -21.55 -12.43 7.24
CA GLY A 172 -20.64 -11.41 7.73
C GLY A 172 -19.24 -11.52 7.13
N ILE A 173 -18.36 -10.60 7.56
CA ILE A 173 -16.94 -10.58 7.16
C ILE A 173 -16.10 -10.41 8.42
N ILE A 174 -15.08 -11.25 8.55
CA ILE A 174 -14.04 -11.16 9.58
C ILE A 174 -12.70 -10.81 8.95
N ILE A 175 -11.93 -9.94 9.59
CA ILE A 175 -10.55 -9.60 9.19
C ILE A 175 -9.59 -9.80 10.34
N ASN A 176 -8.37 -10.20 10.02
CA ASN A 176 -7.24 -10.15 10.95
C ASN A 176 -6.49 -8.83 10.72
N ARG A 177 -6.19 -8.09 11.80
CA ARG A 177 -5.48 -6.82 11.80
C ARG A 177 -4.09 -6.89 12.43
N ASP A 178 -3.56 -8.07 12.74
CA ASP A 178 -2.23 -8.19 13.35
C ASP A 178 -1.14 -7.64 12.43
N TYR A 179 -1.35 -7.77 11.13
CA TYR A 179 -0.55 -7.14 10.08
C TYR A 179 -1.41 -6.83 8.87
N MET A 180 -0.90 -5.99 7.98
CA MET A 180 -1.49 -5.72 6.68
C MET A 180 -0.54 -6.13 5.56
N THR A 181 -1.08 -6.36 4.39
CA THR A 181 -0.30 -6.59 3.17
C THR A 181 -0.63 -5.52 2.14
N ALA A 182 0.40 -5.10 1.42
CA ALA A 182 0.24 -4.23 0.26
C ALA A 182 0.68 -5.00 -0.99
N ASP A 183 -0.25 -5.12 -1.94
CA ASP A 183 0.05 -5.68 -3.25
C ASP A 183 0.52 -4.55 -4.16
N VAL A 184 1.76 -4.65 -4.65
CA VAL A 184 2.42 -3.62 -5.45
C VAL A 184 2.92 -4.19 -6.77
N GLU A 185 2.72 -3.45 -7.86
CA GLU A 185 3.19 -3.82 -9.19
C GLU A 185 4.55 -3.17 -9.46
N ILE A 186 5.59 -3.97 -9.66
CA ILE A 186 6.94 -3.51 -9.93
C ILE A 186 7.29 -3.81 -11.39
N VAL A 187 7.71 -2.79 -12.14
CA VAL A 187 8.11 -2.96 -13.53
C VAL A 187 9.37 -3.82 -13.65
N GLU A 188 9.47 -4.63 -14.71
CA GLU A 188 10.56 -5.58 -14.95
C GLU A 188 11.95 -4.96 -14.79
N ASN A 189 12.12 -3.71 -15.22
CA ASN A 189 13.39 -3.00 -15.14
C ASN A 189 13.89 -2.75 -13.71
N ASP A 190 13.00 -2.72 -12.72
CA ASP A 190 13.33 -2.45 -11.32
C ASP A 190 13.36 -3.71 -10.45
N VAL A 191 12.87 -4.84 -10.96
CA VAL A 191 12.82 -6.12 -10.23
C VAL A 191 14.20 -6.56 -9.72
N HIS A 192 15.27 -6.29 -10.50
CA HIS A 192 16.64 -6.66 -10.10
C HIS A 192 17.15 -5.91 -8.86
N LYS A 193 16.50 -4.80 -8.48
CA LYS A 193 16.82 -4.01 -7.28
C LYS A 193 16.04 -4.51 -6.05
N LEU A 194 15.01 -5.35 -6.26
CA LEU A 194 14.14 -5.82 -5.20
C LEU A 194 14.80 -6.94 -4.40
N LYS A 195 14.67 -6.86 -3.08
CA LYS A 195 15.17 -7.89 -2.16
C LYS A 195 14.13 -8.20 -1.11
N LYS A 196 13.99 -9.49 -0.76
CA LYS A 196 13.17 -9.90 0.38
C LYS A 196 13.73 -9.24 1.66
N GLY A 197 12.82 -8.69 2.49
CA GLY A 197 13.18 -7.94 3.70
C GLY A 197 13.59 -6.49 3.45
N GLN A 198 13.55 -5.99 2.22
CA GLN A 198 13.80 -4.58 1.92
C GLN A 198 12.73 -3.70 2.54
N LEU A 199 13.14 -2.63 3.23
CA LEU A 199 12.23 -1.67 3.84
C LEU A 199 11.47 -0.88 2.77
N VAL A 200 10.21 -0.63 3.05
CA VAL A 200 9.29 0.15 2.22
C VAL A 200 8.62 1.19 3.10
N ASN A 201 8.65 2.44 2.67
CA ASN A 201 7.94 3.53 3.33
C ASN A 201 6.63 3.78 2.59
N PHE A 202 5.53 3.84 3.33
CA PHE A 202 4.21 4.12 2.79
C PHE A 202 3.82 5.56 3.07
N THR A 203 3.28 6.22 2.05
CA THR A 203 2.63 7.52 2.15
C THR A 203 1.17 7.40 1.72
N PHE A 204 0.28 8.05 2.44
CA PHE A 204 -1.16 7.98 2.20
C PHE A 204 -1.68 9.37 1.83
N PRO A 205 -2.24 9.57 0.61
CA PRO A 205 -2.76 10.88 0.22
C PRO A 205 -3.85 11.43 1.15
N ALA A 206 -4.57 10.54 1.85
CA ALA A 206 -5.62 10.93 2.79
C ALA A 206 -5.10 11.28 4.19
N TYR A 207 -3.85 10.97 4.52
CA TYR A 207 -3.24 11.14 5.84
C TYR A 207 -1.80 11.61 5.67
N GLU A 208 -1.61 12.94 5.53
CA GLU A 208 -0.30 13.55 5.19
C GLU A 208 0.79 13.30 6.25
N ASP A 209 0.41 13.14 7.52
CA ASP A 209 1.34 12.94 8.64
C ASP A 209 1.54 11.46 9.04
N LEU A 210 0.92 10.52 8.29
CA LEU A 210 1.00 9.10 8.61
C LEU A 210 2.18 8.45 7.90
N GLU A 211 3.24 8.17 8.64
CA GLU A 211 4.39 7.39 8.19
C GLU A 211 4.22 5.93 8.63
N VAL A 212 4.11 5.04 7.67
CA VAL A 212 4.03 3.59 7.90
C VAL A 212 5.18 2.93 7.18
N THR A 213 5.86 2.03 7.88
CA THR A 213 6.94 1.24 7.31
C THR A 213 6.54 -0.23 7.22
N GLY A 214 6.96 -0.87 6.14
CA GLY A 214 6.80 -2.30 5.94
C GLY A 214 8.06 -2.88 5.33
N TYR A 215 7.99 -4.13 4.93
CA TYR A 215 9.08 -4.81 4.25
C TYR A 215 8.55 -5.74 3.16
N VAL A 216 9.36 -5.93 2.13
CA VAL A 216 9.06 -6.87 1.05
C VAL A 216 9.06 -8.29 1.63
N ASP A 217 7.89 -8.92 1.66
CA ASP A 217 7.76 -10.32 2.13
C ASP A 217 8.05 -11.33 1.03
N SER A 218 7.43 -11.14 -0.12
CA SER A 218 7.58 -12.07 -1.23
C SER A 218 7.32 -11.41 -2.57
N PHE A 219 7.89 -11.98 -3.61
CA PHE A 219 7.61 -11.66 -5.01
C PHE A 219 7.89 -12.89 -5.88
N PRO A 220 7.09 -13.14 -6.93
CA PRO A 220 7.30 -14.27 -7.83
C PRO A 220 8.51 -14.01 -8.74
N ALA A 221 9.14 -15.10 -9.18
CA ALA A 221 10.26 -15.03 -10.13
C ALA A 221 9.79 -14.72 -11.57
N VAL A 222 8.49 -14.80 -11.84
CA VAL A 222 7.92 -14.62 -13.19
C VAL A 222 6.95 -13.45 -13.15
N GLY A 223 7.16 -12.50 -14.05
CA GLY A 223 6.26 -11.37 -14.24
C GLY A 223 5.02 -11.73 -15.08
N ARG A 224 4.04 -10.86 -15.03
CA ARG A 224 2.85 -10.91 -15.91
C ARG A 224 2.79 -9.66 -16.80
N ILE A 225 2.08 -9.79 -17.90
CA ILE A 225 1.82 -8.66 -18.80
C ILE A 225 0.51 -7.99 -18.35
N THR A 226 0.55 -6.70 -18.12
CA THR A 226 -0.64 -5.89 -17.79
C THR A 226 -1.49 -5.68 -19.05
N SER A 227 -2.75 -5.25 -18.87
CA SER A 227 -3.64 -4.89 -19.99
C SER A 227 -3.09 -3.76 -20.88
N ARG A 228 -2.11 -3.00 -20.38
CA ARG A 228 -1.42 -1.93 -21.12
C ARG A 228 -0.14 -2.39 -21.81
N GLY A 229 0.20 -3.69 -21.74
CA GLY A 229 1.36 -4.29 -22.38
C GLY A 229 2.69 -4.14 -21.61
N ALA A 230 2.68 -3.66 -20.38
CA ALA A 230 3.87 -3.61 -19.53
C ALA A 230 4.08 -4.94 -18.81
N THR A 231 5.33 -5.40 -18.72
CA THR A 231 5.69 -6.55 -17.87
C THR A 231 5.93 -6.06 -16.45
N VAL A 232 5.19 -6.64 -15.50
CA VAL A 232 5.29 -6.32 -14.07
C VAL A 232 5.42 -7.59 -13.24
N VAL A 233 5.96 -7.44 -12.05
CA VAL A 233 6.02 -8.45 -10.99
C VAL A 233 5.18 -7.96 -9.84
N ASP A 234 4.24 -8.79 -9.37
CA ASP A 234 3.41 -8.48 -8.22
C ASP A 234 4.17 -8.84 -6.95
N ALA A 235 4.60 -7.85 -6.20
CA ALA A 235 5.28 -8.04 -4.92
C ALA A 235 4.32 -7.80 -3.77
N VAL A 236 4.48 -8.59 -2.70
CA VAL A 236 3.73 -8.45 -1.46
C VAL A 236 4.63 -7.80 -0.42
N VAL A 237 4.19 -6.65 0.07
CA VAL A 237 4.85 -5.93 1.17
C VAL A 237 4.03 -6.13 2.44
N LYS A 238 4.69 -6.55 3.51
CA LYS A 238 4.06 -6.75 4.81
C LYS A 238 4.27 -5.54 5.71
N ILE A 239 3.21 -5.12 6.37
CA ILE A 239 3.17 -4.02 7.33
C ILE A 239 2.82 -4.62 8.69
N ASP A 240 3.81 -4.67 9.59
CA ASP A 240 3.57 -5.12 10.97
C ASP A 240 3.02 -3.95 11.80
N ASN A 241 2.09 -4.24 12.72
CA ASN A 241 1.44 -3.25 13.59
C ASN A 241 0.83 -2.06 12.82
N PRO A 242 -0.15 -2.31 11.95
CA PRO A 242 -0.84 -1.23 11.25
C PRO A 242 -1.52 -0.27 12.23
N PRO A 243 -1.63 1.01 11.89
CA PRO A 243 -2.21 2.04 12.73
C PRO A 243 -3.70 1.86 12.99
#